data_26da8cc7aa00a8523634be850931972b
#
_entry.id   26da8cc7aa00a8523634be850931972b
#
_cell.length_a   1.000
_cell.length_b   1.000
_cell.length_c   1.000
_cell.angle_alpha   90.00
_cell.angle_beta   90.00
_cell.angle_gamma   90.00
#
_symmetry.space_group_name_H-M   'P 1'
#
loop_
_entity.id
_entity.type
_entity.pdbx_description
1 polymer ?
#
loop_
_entity_poly.entity_id
_entity_poly.type
_entity_poly.pdbx_seq_one_letter_code
_entity_poly.pdbx_strand_id
1 'polypeptide(L)'
;MDKKIIDSHRYKKVPRNKIKKNNKKLKAKKVTKPKKNISKKNANIFANSVSNTRSNYGRIIDNTLKEEKKEKVKAKIKSGAHYSKFVKITICILAIVSIFVISKLVLSKNGENILSVFSNDNNNNEELEDNYNFKIGISKLDTTDYLKSSNVILNELATKTFYTLVKVNKDYKIEYSLAEKIEKISDTSYKIHLNPIYKVTSDDVITSFNKIKLNQKDSIYYSKISNIDKMIKEDDSVINVSLLSPDPFFVYSLVFPINDSSNKGTEYIMNDVSLNSASLVKNSSKSSLGVISLTNYENTDDMVDNFRNGNIDMFTASSDSIMQLIGKREYNVKKYRDGETVFLLGNKDSALYKKKEVRQAIAYAINRDEIVKNIDMKFSEVIDIPYIYSDIKYKYDLYAAENALLINGWKKTSGIYTKNDGYEYQKLELNLLVNKDDTVKSKIADSIKAMVEKVGIRINVLKLSENEITEKVNAKDYDIVLSTVYINDSPNIEYLYDYINVNDITNSAIENVKNSDVSNIEENVQTLKNAISSEVSCIGIMAKTTNVVYQKYIKGFDNISYMKVFDNIENIGRIKE
;
A
#
# COMPACT_ATOMS: atom_id res chain seq x y z
N MET A 1 -31.61 13.86 10.24
CA MET A 1 -31.52 13.17 8.94
C MET A 1 -30.38 12.18 9.05
N ASP A 2 -30.72 10.91 9.18
CA ASP A 2 -29.82 9.88 9.69
C ASP A 2 -28.80 9.41 8.64
N LYS A 3 -27.53 9.62 8.91
CA LYS A 3 -26.46 8.95 8.20
C LYS A 3 -26.29 7.55 8.79
N LYS A 4 -26.85 6.54 8.15
CA LYS A 4 -26.49 5.14 8.40
C LYS A 4 -25.08 4.88 7.87
N ILE A 5 -24.14 4.77 8.77
CA ILE A 5 -22.83 4.19 8.52
C ILE A 5 -23.06 2.70 8.31
N ILE A 6 -22.73 2.18 7.13
CA ILE A 6 -22.79 0.74 6.85
C ILE A 6 -21.59 0.10 7.51
N ASP A 7 -21.88 -0.57 8.62
CA ASP A 7 -20.91 -1.38 9.38
C ASP A 7 -20.72 -2.72 8.66
N SER A 8 -19.56 -2.95 8.08
CA SER A 8 -19.23 -4.11 7.26
C SER A 8 -18.92 -5.40 8.04
N HIS A 9 -19.25 -5.45 9.33
CA HIS A 9 -18.97 -6.61 10.19
C HIS A 9 -20.24 -7.16 10.86
N ARG A 10 -21.13 -7.81 10.06
CA ARG A 10 -22.12 -8.74 10.62
C ARG A 10 -22.10 -10.08 9.88
N TYR A 11 -21.28 -11.00 10.37
CA TYR A 11 -21.48 -12.42 10.09
C TYR A 11 -22.78 -12.89 10.75
N LYS A 12 -23.84 -13.09 9.96
CA LYS A 12 -25.06 -13.80 10.42
C LYS A 12 -24.73 -15.28 10.51
N LYS A 13 -24.85 -15.84 11.72
CA LYS A 13 -24.86 -17.29 11.95
C LYS A 13 -26.03 -17.93 11.21
N VAL A 14 -25.73 -18.85 10.30
CA VAL A 14 -26.70 -19.72 9.65
C VAL A 14 -27.07 -20.84 10.62
N PRO A 15 -28.38 -21.18 10.82
CA PRO A 15 -28.77 -22.26 11.72
C PRO A 15 -28.41 -23.63 11.13
N ARG A 16 -27.80 -24.46 11.94
CA ARG A 16 -27.52 -25.86 11.61
C ARG A 16 -28.81 -26.65 11.52
N ASN A 17 -29.24 -27.01 10.33
CA ASN A 17 -30.26 -28.03 10.13
C ASN A 17 -29.64 -29.45 10.28
N LYS A 18 -30.20 -30.23 11.18
CA LYS A 18 -29.89 -31.63 11.40
C LYS A 18 -30.28 -32.47 10.17
N ILE A 19 -29.31 -32.99 9.47
CA ILE A 19 -29.52 -34.03 8.45
C ILE A 19 -29.35 -35.41 9.10
N LYS A 20 -30.43 -36.19 9.06
CA LYS A 20 -30.49 -37.59 9.53
C LYS A 20 -29.59 -38.48 8.68
N LYS A 21 -28.77 -39.30 9.34
CA LYS A 21 -28.02 -40.40 8.72
C LYS A 21 -28.99 -41.46 8.16
N ASN A 22 -28.88 -41.72 6.86
CA ASN A 22 -29.35 -42.99 6.28
C ASN A 22 -28.16 -43.70 5.65
N ASN A 23 -27.73 -44.79 6.33
CA ASN A 23 -26.76 -45.72 5.82
C ASN A 23 -27.40 -46.64 4.77
N LYS A 24 -26.91 -46.59 3.51
CA LYS A 24 -27.02 -47.70 2.58
C LYS A 24 -25.65 -48.01 2.00
N LYS A 25 -25.17 -49.22 2.37
CA LYS A 25 -23.99 -49.87 1.81
C LYS A 25 -24.19 -50.12 0.31
N LEU A 26 -23.29 -49.62 -0.53
CA LEU A 26 -23.14 -50.08 -1.90
C LEU A 26 -21.70 -50.55 -2.15
N LYS A 27 -21.64 -51.78 -2.69
CA LYS A 27 -20.44 -52.56 -2.92
C LYS A 27 -19.54 -51.95 -4.00
N ALA A 28 -18.24 -51.94 -3.74
CA ALA A 28 -17.20 -51.56 -4.68
C ALA A 28 -17.12 -52.56 -5.85
N LYS A 29 -17.21 -52.07 -7.10
CA LYS A 29 -16.76 -52.76 -8.30
C LYS A 29 -15.38 -52.27 -8.67
N LYS A 30 -14.42 -53.20 -8.73
CA LYS A 30 -13.07 -52.99 -9.30
C LYS A 30 -13.20 -52.67 -10.78
N VAL A 31 -12.65 -51.56 -11.22
CA VAL A 31 -12.41 -51.29 -12.63
C VAL A 31 -10.89 -51.31 -12.89
N THR A 32 -10.50 -52.23 -13.78
CA THR A 32 -9.14 -52.48 -14.21
C THR A 32 -8.66 -51.36 -15.15
N LYS A 33 -7.42 -50.91 -14.95
CA LYS A 33 -6.74 -49.94 -15.82
C LYS A 33 -6.30 -50.60 -17.16
N PRO A 34 -6.47 -49.96 -18.32
CA PRO A 34 -5.78 -50.39 -19.53
C PRO A 34 -4.37 -49.77 -19.58
N LYS A 35 -3.36 -50.61 -19.77
CA LYS A 35 -2.00 -50.23 -20.11
C LYS A 35 -1.99 -49.72 -21.55
N LYS A 36 -1.56 -48.47 -21.79
CA LYS A 36 -1.15 -48.01 -23.13
C LYS A 36 0.35 -47.80 -23.14
N ASN A 37 1.06 -48.64 -23.87
CA ASN A 37 2.43 -48.43 -24.31
C ASN A 37 2.43 -47.32 -25.35
N ILE A 38 3.08 -46.20 -25.05
CA ILE A 38 3.42 -45.19 -26.06
C ILE A 38 4.92 -45.31 -26.29
N SER A 39 5.29 -45.58 -27.53
CA SER A 39 6.65 -45.85 -27.94
C SER A 39 7.54 -44.60 -27.83
N LYS A 40 8.75 -44.80 -27.31
CA LYS A 40 9.79 -43.77 -27.07
C LYS A 40 10.34 -43.08 -28.36
N LYS A 41 9.78 -43.35 -29.54
CA LYS A 41 10.31 -42.81 -30.81
C LYS A 41 9.83 -41.38 -31.14
N ASN A 42 8.70 -40.92 -30.61
CA ASN A 42 8.15 -39.59 -30.96
C ASN A 42 8.61 -38.45 -30.05
N ALA A 43 9.26 -38.75 -28.92
CA ALA A 43 9.77 -37.70 -28.01
C ALA A 43 11.06 -37.04 -28.52
N ASN A 44 11.88 -37.76 -29.31
CA ASN A 44 13.15 -37.20 -29.78
C ASN A 44 13.04 -36.30 -31.03
N ILE A 45 11.92 -36.33 -31.77
CA ILE A 45 11.73 -35.47 -32.95
C ILE A 45 11.35 -34.04 -32.50
N PHE A 46 10.60 -33.89 -31.41
CA PHE A 46 10.21 -32.57 -30.89
C PHE A 46 11.35 -31.84 -30.15
N ALA A 47 12.21 -32.58 -29.46
CA ALA A 47 13.35 -31.98 -28.74
C ALA A 47 14.42 -31.42 -29.70
N ASN A 48 14.64 -32.08 -30.87
CA ASN A 48 15.62 -31.62 -31.84
C ASN A 48 15.15 -30.43 -32.70
N SER A 49 13.83 -30.24 -32.89
CA SER A 49 13.32 -29.07 -33.63
C SER A 49 13.39 -27.77 -32.81
N VAL A 50 13.21 -27.83 -31.48
CA VAL A 50 13.27 -26.66 -30.57
C VAL A 50 14.73 -26.25 -30.31
N SER A 51 15.68 -27.19 -30.27
CA SER A 51 17.10 -26.87 -30.07
C SER A 51 17.74 -26.21 -31.30
N ASN A 52 17.36 -26.61 -32.50
CA ASN A 52 17.91 -26.04 -33.75
C ASN A 52 17.39 -24.63 -34.05
N THR A 53 16.14 -24.29 -33.67
CA THR A 53 15.61 -22.94 -33.85
C THR A 53 16.22 -21.93 -32.85
N ARG A 54 16.51 -22.33 -31.61
CA ARG A 54 17.20 -21.45 -30.64
C ARG A 54 18.66 -21.18 -31.00
N SER A 55 19.37 -22.17 -31.58
CA SER A 55 20.78 -21.99 -31.97
C SER A 55 20.97 -21.07 -33.19
N ASN A 56 20.02 -21.07 -34.13
CA ASN A 56 20.08 -20.19 -35.30
C ASN A 56 19.72 -18.73 -34.99
N TYR A 57 18.76 -18.48 -34.10
CA TYR A 57 18.43 -17.10 -33.69
C TYR A 57 19.55 -16.46 -32.86
N GLY A 58 20.19 -17.21 -31.99
CA GLY A 58 21.33 -16.73 -31.22
C GLY A 58 22.56 -16.40 -32.08
N ARG A 59 22.80 -17.15 -33.14
CA ARG A 59 23.91 -16.88 -34.08
C ARG A 59 23.67 -15.69 -35.00
N ILE A 60 22.43 -15.39 -35.37
CA ILE A 60 22.11 -14.23 -36.20
C ILE A 60 22.28 -12.96 -35.41
N ILE A 61 21.83 -12.91 -34.13
CA ILE A 61 21.98 -11.74 -33.26
C ILE A 61 23.46 -11.49 -32.90
N ASP A 62 24.23 -12.55 -32.65
CA ASP A 62 25.66 -12.44 -32.29
C ASP A 62 26.52 -11.99 -33.50
N ASN A 63 26.15 -12.36 -34.73
CA ASN A 63 26.85 -11.90 -35.93
C ASN A 63 26.51 -10.45 -36.28
N THR A 64 25.25 -10.01 -36.17
CA THR A 64 24.86 -8.60 -36.37
C THR A 64 25.53 -7.66 -35.36
N LEU A 65 25.58 -8.05 -34.07
CA LEU A 65 26.28 -7.28 -33.06
C LEU A 65 27.80 -7.24 -33.22
N LYS A 66 28.40 -8.26 -33.81
CA LYS A 66 29.83 -8.30 -34.16
C LYS A 66 30.16 -7.44 -35.36
N GLU A 67 29.28 -7.36 -36.35
CA GLU A 67 29.46 -6.47 -37.51
C GLU A 67 29.25 -5.01 -37.16
N GLU A 68 28.21 -4.65 -36.39
CA GLU A 68 28.04 -3.28 -35.88
C GLU A 68 29.21 -2.82 -34.99
N LYS A 69 29.78 -3.69 -34.16
CA LYS A 69 30.97 -3.34 -33.39
C LYS A 69 32.21 -3.18 -34.26
N LYS A 70 32.37 -3.94 -35.35
CA LYS A 70 33.49 -3.79 -36.29
C LYS A 70 33.37 -2.52 -37.14
N GLU A 71 32.17 -2.11 -37.55
CA GLU A 71 31.98 -0.84 -38.24
C GLU A 71 32.21 0.37 -37.33
N LYS A 72 31.69 0.35 -36.08
CA LYS A 72 31.95 1.42 -35.10
C LYS A 72 33.45 1.54 -34.73
N VAL A 73 34.18 0.44 -34.72
CA VAL A 73 35.63 0.46 -34.48
C VAL A 73 36.39 1.01 -35.72
N LYS A 74 36.00 0.63 -36.96
CA LYS A 74 36.60 1.16 -38.18
C LYS A 74 36.32 2.65 -38.39
N ALA A 75 35.15 3.13 -38.02
CA ALA A 75 34.81 4.56 -38.07
C ALA A 75 35.62 5.39 -37.05
N LYS A 76 35.97 4.83 -35.88
CA LYS A 76 36.82 5.47 -34.85
C LYS A 76 38.29 5.57 -35.20
N ILE A 77 38.79 4.68 -36.07
CA ILE A 77 40.24 4.66 -36.45
C ILE A 77 40.54 5.67 -37.57
N LYS A 78 39.54 6.18 -38.30
CA LYS A 78 39.74 7.16 -39.39
C LYS A 78 39.58 8.63 -38.99
N SER A 79 39.12 8.94 -37.78
CA SER A 79 39.14 10.32 -37.28
C SER A 79 40.27 10.47 -36.28
N GLY A 80 41.43 10.88 -36.76
CA GLY A 80 42.53 11.40 -35.95
C GLY A 80 42.10 12.71 -35.29
N ALA A 81 41.26 12.60 -34.25
CA ALA A 81 40.85 13.76 -33.48
C ALA A 81 42.01 14.22 -32.57
N HIS A 82 42.66 15.29 -32.93
CA HIS A 82 43.53 16.05 -32.04
C HIS A 82 42.68 16.58 -30.88
N TYR A 83 42.61 15.84 -29.77
CA TYR A 83 42.00 16.36 -28.55
C TYR A 83 42.77 17.61 -28.10
N SER A 84 42.09 18.71 -27.94
CA SER A 84 42.69 19.92 -27.40
C SER A 84 43.31 19.67 -26.04
N LYS A 85 44.35 20.42 -25.67
CA LYS A 85 44.99 20.31 -24.33
C LYS A 85 43.98 20.38 -23.19
N PHE A 86 42.88 21.10 -23.39
CA PHE A 86 41.75 21.21 -22.45
C PHE A 86 41.06 19.86 -22.17
N VAL A 87 40.75 19.07 -23.18
CA VAL A 87 40.11 17.74 -23.02
C VAL A 87 41.03 16.77 -22.29
N LYS A 88 42.33 16.82 -22.56
CA LYS A 88 43.31 15.98 -21.81
C LYS A 88 43.39 16.38 -20.35
N ILE A 89 43.36 17.67 -20.04
CA ILE A 89 43.33 18.19 -18.66
C ILE A 89 42.04 17.76 -17.94
N THR A 90 40.90 17.83 -18.59
CA THR A 90 39.60 17.40 -18.02
C THR A 90 39.60 15.88 -17.71
N ILE A 91 40.15 15.06 -18.60
CA ILE A 91 40.28 13.61 -18.35
C ILE A 91 41.24 13.32 -17.19
N CYS A 92 42.34 14.06 -17.08
CA CYS A 92 43.26 13.91 -15.95
C CYS A 92 42.63 14.34 -14.61
N ILE A 93 41.83 15.42 -14.61
CA ILE A 93 41.10 15.87 -13.41
C ILE A 93 40.06 14.83 -12.99
N LEU A 94 39.31 14.27 -13.93
CA LEU A 94 38.36 13.19 -13.66
C LEU A 94 39.03 11.92 -13.13
N ALA A 95 40.21 11.57 -13.63
CA ALA A 95 41.00 10.44 -13.12
C ALA A 95 41.51 10.68 -11.69
N ILE A 96 41.95 11.91 -11.39
CA ILE A 96 42.40 12.29 -10.04
C ILE A 96 41.25 12.28 -9.05
N VAL A 97 40.07 12.80 -9.45
CA VAL A 97 38.85 12.75 -8.62
C VAL A 97 38.41 11.31 -8.37
N SER A 98 38.47 10.42 -9.37
CA SER A 98 38.11 9.00 -9.18
C SER A 98 39.11 8.29 -8.24
N ILE A 99 40.40 8.59 -8.32
CA ILE A 99 41.41 8.04 -7.39
C ILE A 99 41.18 8.56 -5.97
N PHE A 100 40.82 9.83 -5.82
CA PHE A 100 40.53 10.43 -4.51
C PHE A 100 39.26 9.82 -3.86
N VAL A 101 38.22 9.53 -4.67
CA VAL A 101 37.01 8.83 -4.23
C VAL A 101 37.32 7.40 -3.82
N ILE A 102 38.14 6.68 -4.61
CA ILE A 102 38.52 5.30 -4.31
C ILE A 102 39.43 5.25 -3.07
N SER A 103 40.35 6.21 -2.88
CA SER A 103 41.20 6.26 -1.70
C SER A 103 40.45 6.54 -0.40
N LYS A 104 39.39 7.37 -0.45
CA LYS A 104 38.46 7.55 0.68
C LYS A 104 37.65 6.29 0.97
N LEU A 105 37.24 5.54 -0.06
CA LEU A 105 36.58 4.25 0.05
C LEU A 105 37.40 3.18 0.77
N VAL A 106 38.73 3.16 0.52
CA VAL A 106 39.66 2.19 1.10
C VAL A 106 40.06 2.55 2.55
N LEU A 107 39.99 3.84 2.91
CA LEU A 107 40.38 4.34 4.23
C LEU A 107 39.24 4.42 5.24
N SER A 108 37.99 4.25 4.81
CA SER A 108 36.83 4.23 5.70
C SER A 108 36.64 2.82 6.29
N LYS A 109 37.09 2.61 7.50
CA LYS A 109 36.91 1.37 8.27
C LYS A 109 35.49 1.20 8.88
N ASN A 110 34.60 2.14 8.67
CA ASN A 110 33.20 2.08 9.16
C ASN A 110 32.27 2.29 7.97
N GLY A 111 31.43 1.30 7.69
CA GLY A 111 30.51 1.24 6.54
C GLY A 111 29.38 2.27 6.55
N GLU A 112 29.71 3.57 6.54
CA GLU A 112 28.74 4.63 6.34
C GLU A 112 28.42 4.80 4.84
N ASN A 113 27.14 4.91 4.54
CA ASN A 113 26.57 4.98 3.20
C ASN A 113 27.15 6.13 2.37
N ILE A 114 27.89 5.80 1.31
CA ILE A 114 28.61 6.73 0.43
C ILE A 114 27.65 7.57 -0.44
N LEU A 115 26.36 7.24 -0.52
CA LEU A 115 25.37 8.03 -1.25
C LEU A 115 25.08 9.41 -0.62
N SER A 116 25.45 9.63 0.64
CA SER A 116 25.29 10.93 1.32
C SER A 116 26.33 11.98 0.90
N VAL A 117 27.39 11.61 0.21
CA VAL A 117 28.48 12.55 -0.18
C VAL A 117 28.14 13.33 -1.48
N PHE A 118 27.13 12.89 -2.23
CA PHE A 118 26.71 13.54 -3.48
C PHE A 118 25.34 14.23 -3.41
N SER A 119 24.64 14.13 -2.29
CA SER A 119 23.56 15.04 -2.00
C SER A 119 24.18 16.38 -1.61
N ASN A 120 23.96 17.40 -2.42
CA ASN A 120 24.13 18.81 -2.03
C ASN A 120 23.03 19.16 -1.00
N ASP A 121 22.97 18.42 0.08
CA ASP A 121 22.33 18.91 1.28
C ASP A 121 23.28 19.96 1.86
N ASN A 122 22.96 21.19 1.62
CA ASN A 122 23.29 22.26 2.53
C ASN A 122 22.58 21.88 3.87
N ASN A 123 23.13 20.91 4.57
CA ASN A 123 22.87 20.68 5.97
C ASN A 123 23.49 21.86 6.72
N ASN A 124 22.86 23.02 6.63
CA ASN A 124 22.79 23.87 7.77
C ASN A 124 22.09 23.00 8.82
N ASN A 125 22.83 22.49 9.79
CA ASN A 125 22.26 21.92 11.03
C ASN A 125 21.54 23.07 11.72
N GLU A 126 20.33 23.39 11.25
CA GLU A 126 19.46 24.35 11.91
C GLU A 126 19.12 23.73 13.26
N GLU A 127 19.63 24.34 14.33
CA GLU A 127 19.40 23.87 15.69
C GLU A 127 17.92 24.06 16.05
N LEU A 128 17.30 23.04 16.63
CA LEU A 128 15.91 23.10 17.05
C LEU A 128 15.81 23.71 18.46
N GLU A 129 14.72 24.43 18.69
CA GLU A 129 14.38 25.00 20.00
C GLU A 129 13.99 23.89 20.98
N ASP A 130 14.69 23.77 22.09
CA ASP A 130 14.42 22.78 23.12
C ASP A 130 13.12 23.08 23.88
N ASN A 131 12.36 22.04 24.21
CA ASN A 131 11.11 22.11 24.97
C ASN A 131 10.05 23.01 24.33
N TYR A 132 10.04 23.07 22.98
CA TYR A 132 9.06 23.85 22.25
C TYR A 132 7.63 23.36 22.51
N ASN A 133 6.68 24.29 22.68
CA ASN A 133 5.26 23.99 22.77
C ASN A 133 4.66 23.97 21.35
N PHE A 134 4.49 22.77 20.79
CA PHE A 134 4.00 22.55 19.43
C PHE A 134 2.47 22.54 19.42
N LYS A 135 1.86 23.47 18.69
CA LYS A 135 0.42 23.70 18.68
C LYS A 135 -0.21 23.17 17.40
N ILE A 136 -1.13 22.24 17.52
CA ILE A 136 -1.81 21.56 16.42
C ILE A 136 -3.30 21.93 16.41
N GLY A 137 -3.79 22.38 15.25
CA GLY A 137 -5.23 22.47 15.00
C GLY A 137 -5.78 21.13 14.53
N ILE A 138 -6.84 20.66 15.15
CA ILE A 138 -7.57 19.45 14.76
C ILE A 138 -9.06 19.76 14.59
N SER A 139 -9.77 18.91 13.84
CA SER A 139 -11.23 18.96 13.76
C SER A 139 -11.83 17.64 14.26
N LYS A 140 -13.03 17.71 14.80
CA LYS A 140 -13.80 16.54 15.24
C LYS A 140 -13.12 15.75 16.38
N LEU A 141 -12.87 16.42 17.48
CA LEU A 141 -12.58 15.72 18.72
C LEU A 141 -13.91 15.15 19.25
N ASP A 142 -14.11 13.86 19.02
CA ASP A 142 -15.40 13.15 19.14
C ASP A 142 -15.60 12.49 20.50
N THR A 143 -14.53 12.37 21.31
CA THR A 143 -14.57 11.72 22.62
C THR A 143 -13.42 12.20 23.49
N THR A 144 -13.61 12.09 24.82
CA THR A 144 -12.56 12.29 25.81
C THR A 144 -11.70 11.05 26.05
N ASP A 145 -12.11 9.89 25.55
CA ASP A 145 -11.30 8.66 25.55
C ASP A 145 -10.51 8.59 24.25
N TYR A 146 -9.27 9.10 24.25
CA TYR A 146 -8.42 9.17 23.08
C TYR A 146 -8.17 7.82 22.38
N LEU A 147 -8.35 6.68 23.10
CA LEU A 147 -8.24 5.34 22.51
C LEU A 147 -9.47 4.94 21.68
N LYS A 148 -10.54 5.73 21.75
CA LYS A 148 -11.78 5.55 20.97
C LYS A 148 -12.00 6.63 19.92
N SER A 149 -11.16 7.66 19.89
CA SER A 149 -11.31 8.77 18.96
C SER A 149 -11.20 8.31 17.51
N SER A 150 -12.00 8.87 16.63
CA SER A 150 -11.86 8.73 15.18
C SER A 150 -10.89 9.74 14.57
N ASN A 151 -10.33 10.67 15.36
CA ASN A 151 -9.39 11.67 14.87
C ASN A 151 -8.01 11.05 14.59
N VAL A 152 -7.59 11.06 13.34
CA VAL A 152 -6.35 10.40 12.86
C VAL A 152 -5.11 10.97 13.54
N ILE A 153 -5.04 12.31 13.74
CA ILE A 153 -3.89 12.98 14.36
C ILE A 153 -3.79 12.63 15.84
N LEU A 154 -4.92 12.66 16.56
CA LEU A 154 -4.94 12.26 17.97
C LEU A 154 -4.58 10.78 18.14
N ASN A 155 -5.11 9.90 17.27
CA ASN A 155 -4.80 8.48 17.31
C ASN A 155 -3.31 8.21 17.08
N GLU A 156 -2.69 8.92 16.14
CA GLU A 156 -1.26 8.78 15.88
C GLU A 156 -0.42 9.28 17.04
N LEU A 157 -0.70 10.48 17.56
CA LEU A 157 0.00 11.03 18.71
C LEU A 157 -0.21 10.18 19.98
N ALA A 158 -1.38 9.58 20.15
CA ALA A 158 -1.63 8.66 21.26
C ALA A 158 -0.65 7.46 21.26
N THR A 159 -0.14 7.03 20.07
CA THR A 159 0.87 5.95 20.02
C THR A 159 2.18 6.31 20.73
N LYS A 160 2.41 7.58 21.01
CA LYS A 160 3.59 8.06 21.76
C LYS A 160 3.40 7.98 23.29
N THR A 161 2.20 7.65 23.75
CA THR A 161 1.83 7.62 25.18
C THR A 161 1.69 6.21 25.74
N PHE A 162 1.94 5.18 24.95
CA PHE A 162 1.89 3.77 25.36
C PHE A 162 2.93 2.95 24.58
N TYR A 163 3.16 1.74 25.03
CA TYR A 163 3.96 0.76 24.31
C TYR A 163 3.10 -0.09 23.37
N THR A 164 3.75 -0.74 22.41
CA THR A 164 3.18 -1.81 21.58
C THR A 164 4.15 -2.98 21.54
N LEU A 165 3.68 -4.19 21.28
CA LEU A 165 4.56 -5.34 21.12
C LEU A 165 5.46 -5.19 19.89
N VAL A 166 4.89 -4.69 18.79
CA VAL A 166 5.62 -4.34 17.58
C VAL A 166 5.17 -2.95 17.08
N LYS A 167 6.00 -2.30 16.28
CA LYS A 167 5.65 -1.14 15.46
C LYS A 167 5.60 -1.56 13.99
N VAL A 168 4.81 -0.85 13.18
CA VAL A 168 4.73 -1.05 11.74
C VAL A 168 5.04 0.27 11.06
N ASN A 169 6.11 0.31 10.25
CA ASN A 169 6.48 1.55 9.57
C ASN A 169 5.64 1.79 8.30
N LYS A 170 5.89 2.90 7.60
CA LYS A 170 5.14 3.31 6.39
C LYS A 170 5.21 2.28 5.25
N ASP A 171 6.24 1.45 5.20
CA ASP A 171 6.44 0.41 4.16
C ASP A 171 5.88 -0.95 4.57
N TYR A 172 5.10 -1.00 5.66
CA TYR A 172 4.55 -2.19 6.31
C TYR A 172 5.60 -3.13 6.93
N LYS A 173 6.82 -2.66 7.16
CA LYS A 173 7.84 -3.45 7.84
C LYS A 173 7.57 -3.47 9.34
N ILE A 174 7.80 -4.64 9.91
CA ILE A 174 7.60 -4.90 11.34
C ILE A 174 8.90 -4.54 12.08
N GLU A 175 8.76 -3.70 13.09
CA GLU A 175 9.83 -3.32 14.01
C GLU A 175 9.47 -3.82 15.41
N TYR A 176 10.33 -4.67 15.96
CA TYR A 176 10.14 -5.19 17.31
C TYR A 176 10.28 -4.07 18.34
N SER A 177 9.37 -4.02 19.34
CA SER A 177 9.33 -3.04 20.42
C SER A 177 9.35 -3.77 21.76
N LEU A 178 8.21 -3.91 22.46
CA LEU A 178 8.17 -4.73 23.68
C LEU A 178 8.43 -6.21 23.42
N ALA A 179 8.05 -6.73 22.27
CA ALA A 179 8.45 -8.08 21.88
C ALA A 179 9.92 -8.11 21.46
N GLU A 180 10.68 -9.08 21.93
CA GLU A 180 12.01 -9.43 21.43
C GLU A 180 11.91 -10.51 20.34
N LYS A 181 10.97 -11.43 20.50
CA LYS A 181 10.75 -12.56 19.59
C LYS A 181 9.30 -12.98 19.57
N ILE A 182 8.80 -13.40 18.42
CA ILE A 182 7.49 -14.00 18.23
C ILE A 182 7.68 -15.32 17.51
N GLU A 183 7.25 -16.44 18.15
CA GLU A 183 7.37 -17.79 17.62
C GLU A 183 6.00 -18.32 17.22
N LYS A 184 5.86 -18.84 16.01
CA LYS A 184 4.69 -19.60 15.58
C LYS A 184 4.80 -21.04 16.09
N ILE A 185 3.86 -21.45 16.93
CA ILE A 185 3.79 -22.83 17.46
C ILE A 185 2.85 -23.68 16.60
N SER A 186 1.76 -23.07 16.12
CA SER A 186 0.82 -23.65 15.15
C SER A 186 0.13 -22.53 14.38
N ASP A 187 -0.77 -22.86 13.44
CA ASP A 187 -1.49 -21.85 12.66
C ASP A 187 -2.39 -20.94 13.52
N THR A 188 -2.72 -21.34 14.73
CA THR A 188 -3.55 -20.57 15.67
C THR A 188 -2.88 -20.37 17.03
N SER A 189 -1.58 -20.64 17.17
CA SER A 189 -0.89 -20.53 18.45
C SER A 189 0.49 -19.92 18.26
N TYR A 190 0.80 -18.93 19.10
CA TYR A 190 2.06 -18.20 19.08
C TYR A 190 2.61 -18.04 20.49
N LYS A 191 3.93 -17.84 20.59
CA LYS A 191 4.62 -17.48 21.82
C LYS A 191 5.35 -16.16 21.62
N ILE A 192 5.12 -15.20 22.51
CA ILE A 192 5.75 -13.87 22.48
C ILE A 192 6.72 -13.78 23.65
N HIS A 193 7.98 -13.46 23.36
CA HIS A 193 9.01 -13.17 24.34
C HIS A 193 9.16 -11.66 24.47
N LEU A 194 9.07 -11.15 25.70
CA LEU A 194 9.19 -9.73 25.99
C LEU A 194 10.66 -9.33 26.16
N ASN A 195 11.00 -8.16 25.70
CA ASN A 195 12.32 -7.57 25.83
C ASN A 195 12.48 -6.98 27.25
N PRO A 196 13.41 -7.48 28.07
CA PRO A 196 13.56 -7.11 29.47
C PRO A 196 14.00 -5.64 29.68
N ILE A 197 14.49 -4.97 28.63
CA ILE A 197 14.91 -3.55 28.71
C ILE A 197 13.76 -2.64 29.11
N TYR A 198 12.52 -2.96 28.68
CA TYR A 198 11.36 -2.11 28.91
C TYR A 198 10.72 -2.28 30.31
N LYS A 199 11.10 -3.31 31.07
CA LYS A 199 10.55 -3.62 32.40
C LYS A 199 9.01 -3.79 32.42
N VAL A 200 8.41 -4.08 31.25
CA VAL A 200 7.00 -4.41 31.07
C VAL A 200 6.85 -5.92 31.22
N THR A 201 5.86 -6.34 31.97
CA THR A 201 5.61 -7.76 32.26
C THR A 201 4.50 -8.35 31.40
N SER A 202 4.42 -9.67 31.36
CA SER A 202 3.31 -10.40 30.74
C SER A 202 1.95 -10.00 31.30
N ASP A 203 1.89 -9.68 32.61
CA ASP A 203 0.65 -9.22 33.25
C ASP A 203 0.20 -7.86 32.74
N ASP A 204 1.12 -6.91 32.48
CA ASP A 204 0.81 -5.60 31.90
C ASP A 204 0.21 -5.74 30.50
N VAL A 205 0.80 -6.60 29.67
CA VAL A 205 0.32 -6.89 28.32
C VAL A 205 -1.06 -7.53 28.34
N ILE A 206 -1.24 -8.57 29.15
CA ILE A 206 -2.51 -9.32 29.26
C ILE A 206 -3.62 -8.42 29.82
N THR A 207 -3.30 -7.58 30.81
CA THR A 207 -4.25 -6.63 31.38
C THR A 207 -4.71 -5.62 30.33
N SER A 208 -3.77 -5.06 29.55
CA SER A 208 -4.06 -4.10 28.47
C SER A 208 -4.90 -4.75 27.36
N PHE A 209 -4.55 -5.97 26.95
CA PHE A 209 -5.33 -6.75 25.97
C PHE A 209 -6.76 -7.00 26.46
N ASN A 210 -6.94 -7.48 27.70
CA ASN A 210 -8.25 -7.78 28.29
C ASN A 210 -9.09 -6.50 28.43
N LYS A 211 -8.49 -5.37 28.80
CA LYS A 211 -9.17 -4.07 28.88
C LYS A 211 -9.80 -3.71 27.53
N ILE A 212 -9.08 -3.86 26.42
CA ILE A 212 -9.60 -3.58 25.07
C ILE A 212 -10.67 -4.63 24.71
N LYS A 213 -10.38 -5.92 24.88
CA LYS A 213 -11.27 -7.03 24.48
C LYS A 213 -12.62 -7.01 25.17
N LEU A 214 -12.64 -6.65 26.46
CA LEU A 214 -13.86 -6.71 27.29
C LEU A 214 -14.58 -5.36 27.38
N ASN A 215 -13.87 -4.26 27.40
CA ASN A 215 -14.42 -2.97 27.80
C ASN A 215 -14.33 -1.86 26.73
N GLN A 216 -13.64 -2.08 25.62
CA GLN A 216 -13.39 -1.04 24.61
C GLN A 216 -13.77 -1.49 23.19
N LYS A 217 -14.97 -2.07 23.04
CA LYS A 217 -15.48 -2.55 21.75
C LYS A 217 -15.56 -1.45 20.68
N ASP A 218 -15.68 -0.19 21.09
CA ASP A 218 -15.70 0.98 20.21
C ASP A 218 -14.28 1.52 19.93
N SER A 219 -13.24 0.94 20.56
CA SER A 219 -11.86 1.31 20.28
C SER A 219 -11.43 0.88 18.88
N ILE A 220 -10.64 1.73 18.21
CA ILE A 220 -9.99 1.39 16.93
C ILE A 220 -9.09 0.14 17.05
N TYR A 221 -8.62 -0.18 18.25
CA TYR A 221 -7.77 -1.34 18.52
C TYR A 221 -8.56 -2.64 18.68
N TYR A 222 -9.86 -2.57 18.99
CA TYR A 222 -10.69 -3.77 19.17
C TYR A 222 -10.76 -4.62 17.90
N SER A 223 -10.96 -4.00 16.76
CA SER A 223 -11.00 -4.72 15.48
C SER A 223 -9.66 -5.40 15.17
N LYS A 224 -8.53 -4.76 15.49
CA LYS A 224 -7.18 -5.31 15.27
C LYS A 224 -6.94 -6.59 16.05
N ILE A 225 -7.40 -6.65 17.32
CA ILE A 225 -7.22 -7.83 18.20
C ILE A 225 -8.37 -8.83 18.14
N SER A 226 -9.36 -8.61 17.28
CA SER A 226 -10.62 -9.40 17.28
C SER A 226 -10.40 -10.91 17.05
N ASN A 227 -9.39 -11.28 16.25
CA ASN A 227 -9.03 -12.68 15.99
C ASN A 227 -8.19 -13.32 17.12
N ILE A 228 -7.66 -12.54 18.06
CA ILE A 228 -6.97 -13.10 19.22
C ILE A 228 -8.02 -13.64 20.19
N ASP A 229 -8.04 -14.95 20.43
CA ASP A 229 -8.93 -15.57 21.40
C ASP A 229 -8.53 -15.20 22.82
N LYS A 230 -7.29 -15.48 23.20
CA LYS A 230 -6.74 -15.21 24.53
C LYS A 230 -5.21 -15.06 24.52
N MET A 231 -4.73 -14.36 25.53
CA MET A 231 -3.32 -14.29 25.92
C MET A 231 -3.16 -14.88 27.32
N ILE A 232 -2.22 -15.79 27.51
CA ILE A 232 -1.99 -16.50 28.77
C ILE A 232 -0.51 -16.33 29.15
N LYS A 233 -0.27 -15.94 30.39
CA LYS A 233 1.06 -15.84 30.96
C LYS A 233 1.68 -17.23 31.06
N GLU A 234 2.91 -17.38 30.58
CA GLU A 234 3.77 -18.53 30.88
C GLU A 234 4.71 -18.17 32.04
N ASP A 235 5.39 -17.03 31.94
CA ASP A 235 6.15 -16.38 32.99
C ASP A 235 6.10 -14.84 32.83
N ASP A 236 6.89 -14.08 33.59
CA ASP A 236 6.87 -12.59 33.55
C ASP A 236 7.33 -12.01 32.21
N SER A 237 8.02 -12.80 31.37
CA SER A 237 8.59 -12.40 30.10
C SER A 237 8.01 -13.15 28.89
N VAL A 238 7.15 -14.15 29.10
CA VAL A 238 6.64 -15.02 28.02
C VAL A 238 5.12 -15.14 28.07
N ILE A 239 4.50 -14.91 26.91
CA ILE A 239 3.05 -14.95 26.71
C ILE A 239 2.70 -15.96 25.64
N ASN A 240 1.80 -16.88 25.96
CA ASN A 240 1.17 -17.77 24.98
C ASN A 240 -0.09 -17.09 24.41
N VAL A 241 -0.19 -17.05 23.09
CA VAL A 241 -1.32 -16.43 22.37
C VAL A 241 -2.04 -17.50 21.56
N SER A 242 -3.38 -17.52 21.64
CA SER A 242 -4.22 -18.34 20.77
C SER A 242 -5.16 -17.46 19.94
N LEU A 243 -5.36 -17.87 18.67
CA LEU A 243 -6.23 -17.20 17.69
C LEU A 243 -7.53 -18.00 17.52
N LEU A 244 -8.60 -17.31 17.14
CA LEU A 244 -9.88 -17.93 16.77
C LEU A 244 -9.81 -18.68 15.44
N SER A 245 -8.96 -18.19 14.51
CA SER A 245 -8.69 -18.77 13.19
C SER A 245 -7.27 -18.46 12.75
N PRO A 246 -6.68 -19.26 11.85
CA PRO A 246 -5.37 -18.93 11.25
C PRO A 246 -5.37 -17.53 10.66
N ASP A 247 -4.30 -16.77 10.89
CA ASP A 247 -4.13 -15.40 10.40
C ASP A 247 -2.66 -15.14 10.07
N PRO A 248 -2.28 -15.05 8.80
CA PRO A 248 -0.91 -14.76 8.41
C PRO A 248 -0.49 -13.32 8.80
N PHE A 249 -1.47 -12.44 9.02
CA PHE A 249 -1.24 -11.05 9.43
C PHE A 249 -1.27 -10.84 10.94
N PHE A 250 -1.29 -11.91 11.74
CA PHE A 250 -1.37 -11.85 13.20
C PHE A 250 -0.41 -10.83 13.82
N VAL A 251 0.84 -10.76 13.34
CA VAL A 251 1.85 -9.83 13.87
C VAL A 251 1.42 -8.37 13.76
N TYR A 252 0.65 -8.01 12.73
CA TYR A 252 0.11 -6.65 12.55
C TYR A 252 -1.02 -6.30 13.53
N SER A 253 -1.59 -7.28 14.21
CA SER A 253 -2.58 -7.08 15.26
C SER A 253 -1.94 -6.68 16.62
N LEU A 254 -0.63 -6.82 16.75
CA LEU A 254 0.12 -6.59 17.99
C LEU A 254 0.49 -5.13 18.24
N VAL A 255 -0.12 -4.22 17.50
CA VAL A 255 0.05 -2.74 17.63
C VAL A 255 -0.96 -2.09 18.58
N PHE A 256 -1.61 -2.86 19.46
CA PHE A 256 -2.53 -2.33 20.46
C PHE A 256 -1.80 -1.69 21.65
N PRO A 257 -2.43 -0.71 22.35
CA PRO A 257 -1.81 0.01 23.46
C PRO A 257 -1.57 -0.88 24.68
N ILE A 258 -0.34 -0.85 25.18
CA ILE A 258 0.09 -1.53 26.39
C ILE A 258 0.60 -0.45 27.35
N ASN A 259 -0.07 -0.33 28.49
CA ASN A 259 0.31 0.59 29.55
C ASN A 259 1.00 -0.22 30.65
N ASP A 260 2.23 0.15 30.98
CA ASP A 260 2.82 -0.27 32.22
C ASP A 260 2.15 0.44 33.42
N SER A 261 2.20 -0.13 34.58
CA SER A 261 1.63 0.45 35.80
C SER A 261 2.34 1.73 36.26
N SER A 262 3.46 2.10 35.62
CA SER A 262 4.34 3.20 36.01
C SER A 262 4.44 4.34 34.99
N ASN A 263 4.04 4.14 33.73
CA ASN A 263 4.19 5.08 32.59
C ASN A 263 5.61 5.65 32.40
N LYS A 264 6.64 4.98 32.95
CA LYS A 264 7.99 5.56 33.10
C LYS A 264 8.83 5.52 31.83
N GLY A 265 8.40 4.86 30.77
CA GLY A 265 9.23 4.70 29.58
C GLY A 265 8.61 5.18 28.28
N THR A 266 7.38 5.67 28.32
CA THR A 266 6.71 6.23 27.15
C THR A 266 7.31 7.57 26.72
N GLU A 267 7.26 7.87 25.43
CA GLU A 267 7.84 9.12 24.90
C GLU A 267 7.15 10.35 25.46
N TYR A 268 5.82 10.30 25.55
CA TYR A 268 4.95 11.35 26.08
C TYR A 268 3.93 10.77 27.07
N ILE A 269 3.33 11.63 27.86
CA ILE A 269 2.18 11.33 28.72
C ILE A 269 1.01 12.19 28.27
N MET A 270 -0.15 11.56 28.07
CA MET A 270 -1.39 12.28 27.83
C MET A 270 -1.79 13.00 29.13
N ASN A 271 -1.91 14.32 29.06
CA ASN A 271 -2.19 15.12 30.24
C ASN A 271 -3.67 15.44 30.33
N ASP A 272 -4.17 16.32 29.47
CA ASP A 272 -5.58 16.73 29.46
C ASP A 272 -6.26 16.29 28.17
N VAL A 273 -7.47 15.73 28.30
CA VAL A 273 -8.33 15.43 27.15
C VAL A 273 -9.74 15.92 27.46
N SER A 274 -10.19 16.85 26.62
CA SER A 274 -11.55 17.37 26.63
C SER A 274 -12.09 17.34 25.19
N LEU A 275 -13.34 17.71 24.98
CA LEU A 275 -13.89 17.86 23.62
C LEU A 275 -13.32 19.08 22.87
N ASN A 276 -12.65 19.99 23.58
CA ASN A 276 -12.07 21.22 23.00
C ASN A 276 -10.57 21.13 22.78
N SER A 277 -9.87 20.31 23.56
CA SER A 277 -8.41 20.25 23.53
C SER A 277 -7.87 18.94 24.10
N ALA A 278 -6.67 18.60 23.69
CA ALA A 278 -5.85 17.56 24.31
C ALA A 278 -4.40 18.04 24.40
N SER A 279 -3.62 17.50 25.34
CA SER A 279 -2.20 17.79 25.42
C SER A 279 -1.38 16.55 25.77
N LEU A 280 -0.17 16.49 25.19
CA LEU A 280 0.84 15.50 25.49
C LEU A 280 2.05 16.23 26.07
N VAL A 281 2.54 15.77 27.22
CA VAL A 281 3.72 16.31 27.88
C VAL A 281 4.89 15.35 27.70
N LYS A 282 6.05 15.88 27.34
CA LYS A 282 7.29 15.11 27.16
C LYS A 282 7.62 14.33 28.44
N ASN A 283 7.92 13.05 28.27
CA ASN A 283 8.35 12.16 29.34
C ASN A 283 9.79 11.67 29.08
N SER A 284 9.98 10.66 28.25
CA SER A 284 11.31 10.13 27.93
C SER A 284 11.72 10.37 26.45
N SER A 285 10.95 11.17 25.71
CA SER A 285 11.23 11.49 24.32
C SER A 285 12.55 12.26 24.14
N LYS A 286 13.28 11.93 23.06
CA LYS A 286 14.45 12.69 22.60
C LYS A 286 14.08 13.91 21.75
N SER A 287 12.79 14.08 21.44
CA SER A 287 12.29 15.19 20.63
C SER A 287 12.57 16.54 21.28
N SER A 288 12.71 17.60 20.48
CA SER A 288 12.77 18.99 20.92
C SER A 288 11.43 19.51 21.45
N LEU A 289 10.31 18.79 21.14
CA LEU A 289 8.97 19.18 21.57
C LEU A 289 8.75 18.86 23.06
N GLY A 290 8.53 19.89 23.88
CA GLY A 290 8.25 19.74 25.32
C GLY A 290 6.78 19.41 25.59
N VAL A 291 5.88 20.12 24.89
CA VAL A 291 4.44 19.93 24.96
C VAL A 291 3.88 19.89 23.54
N ILE A 292 2.94 19.00 23.29
CA ILE A 292 2.16 18.97 22.06
C ILE A 292 0.72 19.29 22.44
N SER A 293 0.24 20.46 22.02
CA SER A 293 -1.09 20.97 22.36
C SER A 293 -2.01 20.83 21.14
N LEU A 294 -3.14 20.15 21.29
CA LEU A 294 -4.16 20.02 20.27
C LEU A 294 -5.35 20.91 20.62
N THR A 295 -5.82 21.71 19.67
CA THR A 295 -7.03 22.53 19.82
C THR A 295 -8.05 22.10 18.78
N ASN A 296 -9.28 21.81 19.22
CA ASN A 296 -10.39 21.44 18.34
C ASN A 296 -11.02 22.69 17.73
N TYR A 297 -11.21 22.65 16.41
CA TYR A 297 -11.90 23.67 15.63
C TYR A 297 -13.16 23.07 14.99
N GLU A 298 -14.24 23.84 14.96
CA GLU A 298 -15.51 23.38 14.38
C GLU A 298 -15.43 23.23 12.85
N ASN A 299 -14.63 24.08 12.22
CA ASN A 299 -14.46 24.08 10.77
C ASN A 299 -13.01 24.41 10.36
N THR A 300 -12.69 24.16 9.09
CA THR A 300 -11.35 24.38 8.54
C THR A 300 -11.03 25.88 8.39
N ASP A 301 -12.01 26.74 8.16
CA ASP A 301 -11.78 28.18 7.96
C ASP A 301 -11.26 28.82 9.25
N ASP A 302 -11.86 28.51 10.40
CA ASP A 302 -11.37 28.95 11.71
C ASP A 302 -9.95 28.45 11.99
N MET A 303 -9.66 27.22 11.58
CA MET A 303 -8.33 26.61 11.71
C MET A 303 -7.29 27.35 10.86
N VAL A 304 -7.65 27.69 9.61
CA VAL A 304 -6.81 28.48 8.67
C VAL A 304 -6.54 29.86 9.23
N ASP A 305 -7.55 30.55 9.78
CA ASP A 305 -7.38 31.90 10.33
C ASP A 305 -6.48 31.87 11.60
N ASN A 306 -6.66 30.88 12.48
CA ASN A 306 -5.77 30.73 13.65
C ASN A 306 -4.33 30.36 13.23
N PHE A 307 -4.16 29.57 12.17
CA PHE A 307 -2.85 29.26 11.61
C PHE A 307 -2.16 30.51 11.05
N ARG A 308 -2.87 31.33 10.27
CA ARG A 308 -2.33 32.59 9.72
C ARG A 308 -1.94 33.59 10.79
N ASN A 309 -2.65 33.61 11.91
CA ASN A 309 -2.37 34.45 13.08
C ASN A 309 -1.24 33.88 13.97
N GLY A 310 -0.67 32.72 13.65
CA GLY A 310 0.39 32.07 14.44
C GLY A 310 -0.08 31.44 15.74
N ASN A 311 -1.39 31.25 15.91
CA ASN A 311 -1.96 30.62 17.11
C ASN A 311 -1.77 29.10 17.12
N ILE A 312 -1.59 28.49 15.94
CA ILE A 312 -1.26 27.07 15.73
C ILE A 312 -0.10 26.95 14.75
N ASP A 313 0.72 25.92 14.94
CA ASP A 313 1.93 25.68 14.16
C ASP A 313 1.66 24.74 12.97
N MET A 314 0.68 23.86 13.10
CA MET A 314 0.35 22.84 12.12
C MET A 314 -1.13 22.46 12.19
N PHE A 315 -1.68 22.05 11.05
CA PHE A 315 -2.95 21.34 10.96
C PHE A 315 -2.99 20.44 9.73
N THR A 316 -4.00 19.56 9.65
CA THR A 316 -4.24 18.74 8.46
C THR A 316 -5.61 19.05 7.87
N ALA A 317 -5.67 19.12 6.52
CA ALA A 317 -6.94 19.33 5.83
C ALA A 317 -6.91 18.84 4.37
N SER A 318 -8.11 18.50 3.87
CA SER A 318 -8.41 18.23 2.47
C SER A 318 -9.60 19.08 2.01
N SER A 319 -9.58 20.36 2.35
CA SER A 319 -10.64 21.36 2.10
C SER A 319 -10.14 22.48 1.20
N ASP A 320 -11.01 23.10 0.42
CA ASP A 320 -10.71 24.27 -0.43
C ASP A 320 -10.17 25.45 0.38
N SER A 321 -10.49 25.55 1.66
CA SER A 321 -10.01 26.60 2.57
C SER A 321 -8.49 26.73 2.60
N ILE A 322 -7.74 25.62 2.36
CA ILE A 322 -6.27 25.66 2.36
C ILE A 322 -5.67 26.13 1.02
N MET A 323 -6.46 26.28 -0.04
CA MET A 323 -5.95 26.68 -1.37
C MET A 323 -5.23 28.04 -1.32
N GLN A 324 -5.66 28.92 -0.42
CA GLN A 324 -5.01 30.21 -0.21
C GLN A 324 -3.61 30.13 0.42
N LEU A 325 -3.25 29.00 1.02
CA LEU A 325 -1.96 28.74 1.68
C LEU A 325 -0.97 28.03 0.76
N ILE A 326 -1.47 27.25 -0.21
CA ILE A 326 -0.63 26.45 -1.11
C ILE A 326 0.23 27.38 -1.98
N GLY A 327 1.54 27.12 -2.02
CA GLY A 327 2.51 27.89 -2.80
C GLY A 327 2.92 29.22 -2.18
N LYS A 328 2.43 29.57 -0.99
CA LYS A 328 2.92 30.73 -0.26
C LYS A 328 4.28 30.45 0.37
N ARG A 329 5.15 31.47 0.41
CA ARG A 329 6.52 31.32 0.95
C ARG A 329 6.55 31.26 2.48
N GLU A 330 5.50 31.73 3.13
CA GLU A 330 5.35 31.81 4.58
C GLU A 330 4.98 30.46 5.21
N TYR A 331 4.53 29.49 4.41
CA TYR A 331 4.00 28.21 4.87
C TYR A 331 4.60 27.05 4.09
N ASN A 332 4.65 25.90 4.74
CA ASN A 332 4.97 24.62 4.12
C ASN A 332 3.70 23.79 3.98
N VAL A 333 3.57 23.11 2.85
CA VAL A 333 2.47 22.17 2.59
C VAL A 333 3.06 20.87 2.06
N LYS A 334 2.82 19.79 2.77
CA LYS A 334 3.14 18.42 2.35
C LYS A 334 1.84 17.65 2.21
N LYS A 335 1.75 16.77 1.24
CA LYS A 335 0.56 15.91 1.07
C LYS A 335 0.91 14.44 1.23
N TYR A 336 -0.04 13.67 1.70
CA TYR A 336 0.01 12.22 1.71
C TYR A 336 -1.32 11.63 1.23
N ARG A 337 -1.30 10.42 0.69
CA ARG A 337 -2.52 9.66 0.39
C ARG A 337 -3.17 9.26 1.71
N ASP A 338 -4.48 9.51 1.82
CA ASP A 338 -5.27 8.87 2.88
C ASP A 338 -5.71 7.46 2.46
N GLY A 339 -6.39 6.75 3.35
CA GLY A 339 -6.79 5.37 3.11
C GLY A 339 -7.91 5.20 2.08
N GLU A 340 -8.61 6.25 1.64
CA GLU A 340 -9.74 6.14 0.73
C GLU A 340 -9.29 6.21 -0.74
N THR A 341 -9.54 5.13 -1.48
CA THR A 341 -9.08 4.97 -2.86
C THR A 341 -10.20 4.44 -3.77
N VAL A 342 -10.06 4.65 -5.08
CA VAL A 342 -11.02 4.18 -6.08
C VAL A 342 -10.32 3.26 -7.07
N PHE A 343 -10.90 2.08 -7.30
CA PHE A 343 -10.38 1.03 -8.16
C PHE A 343 -11.42 0.50 -9.14
N LEU A 344 -10.95 0.11 -10.32
CA LEU A 344 -11.63 -0.87 -11.15
C LEU A 344 -11.23 -2.27 -10.66
N LEU A 345 -12.20 -2.97 -10.11
CA LEU A 345 -12.06 -4.35 -9.65
C LEU A 345 -12.74 -5.29 -10.64
N GLY A 346 -12.03 -6.30 -11.08
CA GLY A 346 -12.51 -7.18 -12.13
C GLY A 346 -13.15 -8.46 -11.62
N ASN A 347 -14.05 -9.00 -12.41
CA ASN A 347 -14.53 -10.37 -12.23
C ASN A 347 -13.50 -11.35 -12.80
N LYS A 348 -12.86 -12.14 -11.94
CA LYS A 348 -11.88 -13.16 -12.35
C LYS A 348 -12.46 -14.23 -13.29
N ASP A 349 -13.78 -14.42 -13.28
CA ASP A 349 -14.48 -15.39 -14.11
C ASP A 349 -14.95 -14.80 -15.46
N SER A 350 -14.84 -13.47 -15.67
CA SER A 350 -15.15 -12.83 -16.95
C SER A 350 -14.24 -13.34 -18.07
N ALA A 351 -14.83 -13.82 -19.15
CA ALA A 351 -14.11 -14.34 -20.30
C ALA A 351 -13.18 -13.32 -20.97
N LEU A 352 -13.50 -12.03 -20.86
CA LEU A 352 -12.72 -10.92 -21.42
C LEU A 352 -11.75 -10.34 -20.40
N TYR A 353 -12.21 -9.99 -19.19
CA TYR A 353 -11.37 -9.33 -18.19
C TYR A 353 -10.23 -10.22 -17.68
N LYS A 354 -10.39 -11.55 -17.63
CA LYS A 354 -9.31 -12.48 -17.26
C LYS A 354 -8.10 -12.45 -18.21
N LYS A 355 -8.26 -11.89 -19.42
CA LYS A 355 -7.16 -11.75 -20.38
C LYS A 355 -6.27 -10.58 -19.99
N LYS A 356 -4.98 -10.84 -19.74
CA LYS A 356 -4.01 -9.81 -19.29
C LYS A 356 -3.91 -8.64 -20.28
N GLU A 357 -3.88 -8.93 -21.58
CA GLU A 357 -3.83 -7.91 -22.61
C GLU A 357 -5.03 -6.95 -22.58
N VAL A 358 -6.21 -7.43 -22.19
CA VAL A 358 -7.41 -6.59 -22.03
C VAL A 358 -7.24 -5.65 -20.84
N ARG A 359 -6.80 -6.17 -19.70
CA ARG A 359 -6.52 -5.35 -18.51
C ARG A 359 -5.44 -4.32 -18.77
N GLN A 360 -4.34 -4.70 -19.43
CA GLN A 360 -3.27 -3.78 -19.82
C GLN A 360 -3.79 -2.68 -20.76
N ALA A 361 -4.57 -3.03 -21.78
CA ALA A 361 -5.14 -2.07 -22.71
C ALA A 361 -6.04 -1.06 -22.00
N ILE A 362 -6.89 -1.51 -21.06
CA ILE A 362 -7.72 -0.62 -20.23
C ILE A 362 -6.85 0.30 -19.37
N ALA A 363 -5.83 -0.25 -18.69
CA ALA A 363 -4.94 0.52 -17.81
C ALA A 363 -4.17 1.61 -18.56
N TYR A 364 -3.66 1.32 -19.76
CA TYR A 364 -2.98 2.32 -20.60
C TYR A 364 -3.94 3.32 -21.25
N ALA A 365 -5.19 2.92 -21.55
CA ALA A 365 -6.16 3.79 -22.21
C ALA A 365 -6.73 4.87 -21.28
N ILE A 366 -6.67 4.68 -19.96
CA ILE A 366 -7.24 5.61 -18.98
C ILE A 366 -6.22 6.69 -18.63
N ASN A 367 -6.53 7.95 -18.99
CA ASN A 367 -5.79 9.11 -18.53
C ASN A 367 -6.24 9.48 -17.10
N ARG A 368 -5.62 8.84 -16.11
CA ARG A 368 -5.99 9.01 -14.69
C ARG A 368 -5.70 10.42 -14.17
N ASP A 369 -4.64 11.07 -14.66
CA ASP A 369 -4.33 12.47 -14.32
C ASP A 369 -5.43 13.41 -14.81
N GLU A 370 -5.99 13.17 -16.00
CA GLU A 370 -7.13 13.93 -16.51
C GLU A 370 -8.41 13.69 -15.69
N ILE A 371 -8.65 12.45 -15.26
CA ILE A 371 -9.76 12.13 -14.37
C ILE A 371 -9.63 12.90 -13.06
N VAL A 372 -8.50 12.79 -12.37
CA VAL A 372 -8.21 13.48 -11.10
C VAL A 372 -8.37 15.00 -11.24
N LYS A 373 -7.95 15.58 -12.37
CA LYS A 373 -8.06 17.01 -12.64
C LYS A 373 -9.50 17.48 -12.91
N ASN A 374 -10.29 16.66 -13.62
CA ASN A 374 -11.63 17.02 -14.10
C ASN A 374 -12.77 16.68 -13.12
N ILE A 375 -12.52 15.75 -12.20
CA ILE A 375 -13.44 15.53 -11.10
C ILE A 375 -13.14 16.61 -10.07
N ASP A 376 -14.20 17.19 -9.51
CA ASP A 376 -14.10 18.26 -8.50
C ASP A 376 -13.51 17.73 -7.16
N MET A 377 -12.42 16.97 -7.25
CA MET A 377 -11.68 16.35 -6.15
C MET A 377 -10.23 16.85 -6.16
N LYS A 378 -10.06 18.13 -5.82
CA LYS A 378 -8.77 18.83 -5.81
C LYS A 378 -7.70 18.16 -4.94
N PHE A 379 -8.12 17.35 -3.95
CA PHE A 379 -7.25 16.65 -3.02
C PHE A 379 -7.26 15.16 -3.32
N SER A 380 -6.69 14.81 -4.46
CA SER A 380 -6.49 13.42 -4.86
C SER A 380 -5.27 13.27 -5.76
N GLU A 381 -4.77 12.05 -5.89
CA GLU A 381 -3.70 11.70 -6.81
C GLU A 381 -3.89 10.29 -7.37
N VAL A 382 -3.16 9.96 -8.43
CA VAL A 382 -3.21 8.64 -9.06
C VAL A 382 -2.65 7.57 -8.14
N ILE A 383 -3.30 6.39 -8.13
CA ILE A 383 -2.82 5.17 -7.47
C ILE A 383 -2.84 4.01 -8.47
N ASP A 384 -2.00 3.00 -8.29
CA ASP A 384 -1.91 1.85 -9.21
C ASP A 384 -2.43 0.56 -8.59
N ILE A 385 -1.99 0.23 -7.39
CA ILE A 385 -2.35 -0.99 -6.66
C ILE A 385 -2.87 -0.66 -5.25
N PRO A 386 -3.60 -1.56 -4.58
CA PRO A 386 -4.26 -1.27 -3.30
C PRO A 386 -3.29 -1.28 -2.10
N TYR A 387 -2.23 -0.47 -2.22
CA TYR A 387 -1.26 -0.20 -1.16
C TYR A 387 -0.89 1.29 -1.20
N ILE A 388 -0.74 1.92 -0.04
CA ILE A 388 -0.51 3.38 0.06
C ILE A 388 0.73 3.80 -0.74
N TYR A 389 1.80 3.00 -0.68
CA TYR A 389 3.02 3.24 -1.44
C TYR A 389 3.15 2.25 -2.58
N SER A 390 3.06 2.78 -3.80
CA SER A 390 3.32 2.04 -5.03
C SER A 390 3.72 2.99 -6.14
N ASP A 391 4.64 2.54 -6.98
CA ASP A 391 4.99 3.26 -8.21
C ASP A 391 3.86 3.16 -9.24
N ILE A 392 3.70 4.20 -10.04
CA ILE A 392 2.74 4.20 -11.15
C ILE A 392 3.40 3.55 -12.37
N LYS A 393 2.98 2.30 -12.66
CA LYS A 393 3.52 1.50 -13.76
C LYS A 393 2.80 1.77 -15.08
N TYR A 394 1.48 1.82 -15.07
CA TYR A 394 0.66 1.98 -16.28
C TYR A 394 0.27 3.45 -16.45
N LYS A 395 1.15 4.23 -17.12
CA LYS A 395 0.86 5.61 -17.50
C LYS A 395 0.03 5.63 -18.78
N TYR A 396 -0.77 6.67 -18.96
CA TYR A 396 -1.59 6.86 -20.16
C TYR A 396 -0.76 6.79 -21.44
N ASP A 397 -1.10 5.83 -22.31
CA ASP A 397 -0.44 5.58 -23.58
C ASP A 397 -1.38 4.77 -24.51
N LEU A 398 -2.01 5.49 -25.45
CA LEU A 398 -2.95 4.85 -26.39
C LEU A 398 -2.27 3.86 -27.34
N TYR A 399 -0.99 4.11 -27.69
CA TYR A 399 -0.24 3.19 -28.54
C TYR A 399 0.05 1.87 -27.80
N ALA A 400 0.49 1.98 -26.54
CA ALA A 400 0.69 0.80 -25.70
C ALA A 400 -0.63 0.02 -25.47
N ALA A 401 -1.75 0.73 -25.30
CA ALA A 401 -3.07 0.11 -25.17
C ALA A 401 -3.47 -0.70 -26.42
N GLU A 402 -3.35 -0.10 -27.62
CA GLU A 402 -3.64 -0.78 -28.88
C GLU A 402 -2.67 -1.94 -29.15
N ASN A 403 -1.38 -1.73 -28.91
CA ASN A 403 -0.35 -2.73 -29.11
C ASN A 403 -0.56 -3.97 -28.22
N ALA A 404 -0.98 -3.77 -26.96
CA ALA A 404 -1.29 -4.88 -26.05
C ALA A 404 -2.36 -5.83 -26.63
N LEU A 405 -3.35 -5.28 -27.34
CA LEU A 405 -4.38 -6.07 -28.01
C LEU A 405 -3.88 -6.70 -29.31
N LEU A 406 -3.21 -5.91 -30.17
CA LEU A 406 -2.80 -6.34 -31.50
C LEU A 406 -1.83 -7.53 -31.47
N ILE A 407 -0.79 -7.48 -30.60
CA ILE A 407 0.19 -8.57 -30.47
C ILE A 407 -0.43 -9.87 -29.92
N ASN A 408 -1.58 -9.78 -29.27
CA ASN A 408 -2.33 -10.90 -28.74
C ASN A 408 -3.48 -11.35 -29.68
N GLY A 409 -3.45 -10.92 -30.96
CA GLY A 409 -4.32 -11.41 -31.99
C GLY A 409 -5.69 -10.75 -32.09
N TRP A 410 -5.93 -9.68 -31.34
CA TRP A 410 -7.13 -8.85 -31.51
C TRP A 410 -7.05 -8.03 -32.79
N LYS A 411 -8.17 -7.86 -33.50
CA LYS A 411 -8.26 -7.08 -34.73
C LYS A 411 -9.38 -6.05 -34.61
N LYS A 412 -9.13 -4.82 -35.04
CA LYS A 412 -10.15 -3.77 -35.02
C LYS A 412 -11.07 -3.88 -36.21
N THR A 413 -12.35 -4.18 -35.96
CA THR A 413 -13.39 -4.34 -36.97
C THR A 413 -14.53 -3.38 -36.67
N SER A 414 -14.86 -2.49 -37.61
CA SER A 414 -15.90 -1.46 -37.40
C SER A 414 -15.71 -0.64 -36.10
N GLY A 415 -14.44 -0.31 -35.79
CA GLY A 415 -14.10 0.51 -34.62
C GLY A 415 -13.98 -0.24 -33.28
N ILE A 416 -14.30 -1.52 -33.23
CA ILE A 416 -14.25 -2.33 -32.01
C ILE A 416 -13.25 -3.47 -32.20
N TYR A 417 -12.48 -3.81 -31.16
CA TYR A 417 -11.61 -4.97 -31.19
C TYR A 417 -12.42 -6.27 -31.10
N THR A 418 -12.03 -7.21 -31.95
CA THR A 418 -12.62 -8.55 -32.04
C THR A 418 -11.51 -9.58 -32.13
N LYS A 419 -11.77 -10.77 -31.61
CA LYS A 419 -10.85 -11.91 -31.70
C LYS A 419 -11.64 -13.17 -32.02
N ASN A 420 -11.10 -13.97 -32.95
CA ASN A 420 -11.63 -15.31 -33.26
C ASN A 420 -10.65 -16.31 -32.64
N ASP A 421 -11.08 -17.11 -31.68
CA ASP A 421 -10.28 -18.16 -31.04
C ASP A 421 -10.46 -19.55 -31.72
N GLY A 422 -11.12 -19.57 -32.85
CA GLY A 422 -11.41 -20.79 -33.62
C GLY A 422 -12.78 -21.40 -33.34
N TYR A 423 -13.44 -21.00 -32.26
CA TYR A 423 -14.75 -21.49 -31.85
C TYR A 423 -15.78 -20.37 -31.75
N GLU A 424 -15.37 -19.18 -31.24
CA GLU A 424 -16.25 -18.04 -31.07
C GLU A 424 -15.62 -16.75 -31.60
N TYR A 425 -16.49 -15.88 -32.10
CA TYR A 425 -16.16 -14.52 -32.47
C TYR A 425 -16.42 -13.59 -31.28
N GLN A 426 -15.37 -13.26 -30.55
CA GLN A 426 -15.46 -12.39 -29.37
C GLN A 426 -15.35 -10.92 -29.77
N LYS A 427 -16.28 -10.09 -29.31
CA LYS A 427 -16.17 -8.63 -29.33
C LYS A 427 -15.65 -8.15 -27.99
N LEU A 428 -14.74 -7.18 -28.01
CA LEU A 428 -14.22 -6.59 -26.78
C LEU A 428 -15.22 -5.55 -26.24
N GLU A 429 -16.21 -6.06 -25.54
CA GLU A 429 -17.30 -5.31 -24.94
C GLU A 429 -17.49 -5.77 -23.49
N LEU A 430 -17.41 -4.83 -22.54
CA LEU A 430 -17.37 -5.08 -21.09
C LEU A 430 -18.46 -4.31 -20.37
N ASN A 431 -19.03 -4.91 -19.33
CA ASN A 431 -20.00 -4.27 -18.43
C ASN A 431 -19.26 -3.71 -17.21
N LEU A 432 -19.40 -2.40 -16.98
CA LEU A 432 -18.86 -1.69 -15.83
C LEU A 432 -19.99 -1.31 -14.87
N LEU A 433 -19.99 -1.91 -13.68
CA LEU A 433 -20.95 -1.54 -12.63
C LEU A 433 -20.48 -0.30 -11.88
N VAL A 434 -21.39 0.61 -11.59
CA VAL A 434 -21.15 1.79 -10.75
C VAL A 434 -22.39 2.13 -9.92
N ASN A 435 -22.18 2.57 -8.67
CA ASN A 435 -23.28 3.02 -7.81
C ASN A 435 -23.87 4.32 -8.36
N LYS A 436 -25.19 4.31 -8.69
CA LYS A 436 -25.91 5.45 -9.24
C LYS A 436 -26.03 6.62 -8.27
N ASP A 437 -25.98 6.34 -6.96
CA ASP A 437 -26.09 7.35 -5.91
C ASP A 437 -24.76 8.04 -5.61
N ASP A 438 -23.63 7.49 -6.12
CA ASP A 438 -22.31 8.10 -6.07
C ASP A 438 -22.04 8.90 -7.35
N THR A 439 -22.28 10.21 -7.27
CA THR A 439 -22.13 11.12 -8.41
C THR A 439 -20.68 11.23 -8.88
N VAL A 440 -19.71 11.08 -7.97
CA VAL A 440 -18.27 11.14 -8.29
C VAL A 440 -17.87 9.90 -9.08
N LYS A 441 -18.18 8.70 -8.58
CA LYS A 441 -17.89 7.47 -9.31
C LYS A 441 -18.65 7.38 -10.62
N SER A 442 -19.87 7.90 -10.71
CA SER A 442 -20.62 8.00 -11.97
C SER A 442 -19.87 8.82 -13.02
N LYS A 443 -19.31 10.00 -12.66
CA LYS A 443 -18.48 10.83 -13.55
C LYS A 443 -17.17 10.13 -13.94
N ILE A 444 -16.53 9.42 -13.00
CA ILE A 444 -15.35 8.62 -13.27
C ILE A 444 -15.65 7.53 -14.30
N ALA A 445 -16.75 6.77 -14.13
CA ALA A 445 -17.14 5.71 -15.03
C ALA A 445 -17.44 6.23 -16.46
N ASP A 446 -18.13 7.37 -16.57
CA ASP A 446 -18.39 8.01 -17.87
C ASP A 446 -17.09 8.47 -18.54
N SER A 447 -16.14 9.01 -17.77
CA SER A 447 -14.81 9.40 -18.27
C SER A 447 -14.00 8.18 -18.74
N ILE A 448 -13.99 7.10 -17.96
CA ILE A 448 -13.33 5.84 -18.33
C ILE A 448 -13.92 5.29 -19.63
N LYS A 449 -15.25 5.23 -19.74
CA LYS A 449 -15.95 4.83 -20.97
C LYS A 449 -15.45 5.63 -22.17
N ALA A 450 -15.49 6.97 -22.08
CA ALA A 450 -15.08 7.85 -23.18
C ALA A 450 -13.60 7.68 -23.58
N MET A 451 -12.71 7.38 -22.63
CA MET A 451 -11.29 7.16 -22.89
C MET A 451 -11.01 5.79 -23.51
N VAL A 452 -11.58 4.74 -22.96
CA VAL A 452 -11.35 3.36 -23.38
C VAL A 452 -11.99 3.07 -24.74
N GLU A 453 -13.13 3.70 -25.04
CA GLU A 453 -13.78 3.58 -26.37
C GLU A 453 -12.96 4.21 -27.51
N LYS A 454 -12.09 5.20 -27.24
CA LYS A 454 -11.14 5.75 -28.24
C LYS A 454 -10.18 4.67 -28.75
N VAL A 455 -9.77 3.75 -27.90
CA VAL A 455 -8.91 2.61 -28.29
C VAL A 455 -9.69 1.60 -29.12
N GLY A 456 -11.00 1.46 -28.91
CA GLY A 456 -11.86 0.47 -29.59
C GLY A 456 -12.29 -0.68 -28.65
N ILE A 457 -12.29 -0.44 -27.35
CA ILE A 457 -12.87 -1.31 -26.33
C ILE A 457 -14.22 -0.69 -25.94
N ARG A 458 -15.33 -1.42 -26.10
CA ARG A 458 -16.65 -0.93 -25.70
C ARG A 458 -16.87 -1.13 -24.20
N ILE A 459 -17.39 -0.10 -23.55
CA ILE A 459 -17.77 -0.16 -22.12
C ILE A 459 -19.25 0.19 -21.96
N ASN A 460 -20.02 -0.75 -21.42
CA ASN A 460 -21.42 -0.54 -21.02
C ASN A 460 -21.45 -0.15 -19.54
N VAL A 461 -21.64 1.13 -19.23
CA VAL A 461 -21.75 1.61 -17.86
C VAL A 461 -23.15 1.34 -17.33
N LEU A 462 -23.25 0.48 -16.33
CA LEU A 462 -24.49 0.11 -15.64
C LEU A 462 -24.55 0.86 -14.30
N LYS A 463 -25.38 1.92 -14.25
CA LYS A 463 -25.61 2.73 -13.03
C LYS A 463 -26.72 2.09 -12.21
N LEU A 464 -26.35 1.44 -11.10
CA LEU A 464 -27.21 0.58 -10.29
C LEU A 464 -27.23 1.04 -8.83
N SER A 465 -28.22 0.62 -8.06
CA SER A 465 -28.20 0.76 -6.60
C SER A 465 -27.19 -0.20 -5.98
N GLU A 466 -26.81 0.05 -4.74
CA GLU A 466 -25.86 -0.80 -4.00
C GLU A 466 -26.33 -2.27 -3.89
N ASN A 467 -27.62 -2.47 -3.68
CA ASN A 467 -28.20 -3.82 -3.61
C ASN A 467 -28.11 -4.56 -4.97
N GLU A 468 -28.43 -3.88 -6.07
CA GLU A 468 -28.34 -4.45 -7.42
C GLU A 468 -26.88 -4.77 -7.79
N ILE A 469 -25.91 -3.92 -7.38
CA ILE A 469 -24.48 -4.20 -7.54
C ILE A 469 -24.11 -5.45 -6.77
N THR A 470 -24.52 -5.54 -5.51
CA THR A 470 -24.23 -6.70 -4.64
C THR A 470 -24.81 -7.99 -5.24
N GLU A 471 -26.04 -7.96 -5.76
CA GLU A 471 -26.67 -9.11 -6.42
C GLU A 471 -25.88 -9.55 -7.66
N LYS A 472 -25.48 -8.61 -8.53
CA LYS A 472 -24.69 -8.90 -9.73
C LYS A 472 -23.29 -9.43 -9.40
N VAL A 473 -22.63 -8.87 -8.40
CA VAL A 473 -21.32 -9.34 -7.94
C VAL A 473 -21.41 -10.76 -7.38
N ASN A 474 -22.41 -11.03 -6.56
CA ASN A 474 -22.64 -12.39 -6.02
C ASN A 474 -22.99 -13.41 -7.11
N ALA A 475 -23.77 -12.99 -8.13
CA ALA A 475 -24.11 -13.79 -9.30
C ALA A 475 -22.97 -13.87 -10.33
N LYS A 476 -21.87 -13.12 -10.16
CA LYS A 476 -20.76 -12.97 -11.13
C LYS A 476 -21.21 -12.46 -12.51
N ASP A 477 -22.34 -11.73 -12.55
CA ASP A 477 -22.93 -11.14 -13.77
C ASP A 477 -22.40 -9.72 -14.02
N TYR A 478 -21.10 -9.60 -14.23
CA TYR A 478 -20.38 -8.35 -14.56
C TYR A 478 -18.99 -8.66 -15.08
N ASP A 479 -18.32 -7.65 -15.65
CA ASP A 479 -16.90 -7.74 -16.01
C ASP A 479 -16.03 -6.92 -15.05
N ILE A 480 -16.45 -5.70 -14.74
CA ILE A 480 -15.72 -4.74 -13.90
C ILE A 480 -16.70 -4.02 -12.97
N VAL A 481 -16.27 -3.71 -11.77
CA VAL A 481 -16.98 -2.82 -10.83
C VAL A 481 -16.07 -1.67 -10.40
N LEU A 482 -16.58 -0.44 -10.41
CA LEU A 482 -15.88 0.73 -9.88
C LEU A 482 -16.22 0.89 -8.39
N SER A 483 -15.26 0.62 -7.54
CA SER A 483 -15.46 0.54 -6.09
C SER A 483 -14.49 1.40 -5.30
N THR A 484 -14.92 1.80 -4.10
CA THR A 484 -14.02 2.35 -3.09
C THR A 484 -13.32 1.21 -2.36
N VAL A 485 -12.01 1.35 -2.20
CA VAL A 485 -11.15 0.44 -1.44
C VAL A 485 -10.49 1.24 -0.33
N TYR A 486 -10.65 0.77 0.91
CA TYR A 486 -10.02 1.41 2.07
C TYR A 486 -8.72 0.70 2.42
N ILE A 487 -7.61 1.41 2.29
CA ILE A 487 -6.27 0.96 2.63
C ILE A 487 -5.93 1.48 4.03
N ASN A 488 -5.46 0.62 4.90
CA ASN A 488 -5.13 0.95 6.29
C ASN A 488 -3.63 0.73 6.59
N ASP A 489 -3.27 0.76 7.86
CA ASP A 489 -1.91 0.56 8.37
C ASP A 489 -1.46 -0.92 8.40
N SER A 490 -2.29 -1.84 7.91
CA SER A 490 -1.95 -3.26 7.70
C SER A 490 -1.91 -3.59 6.21
N PRO A 491 -0.99 -4.45 5.76
CA PRO A 491 -0.94 -4.90 4.36
C PRO A 491 -2.00 -5.96 4.03
N ASN A 492 -2.92 -6.26 4.94
CA ASN A 492 -3.99 -7.23 4.71
C ASN A 492 -5.03 -6.70 3.72
N ILE A 493 -5.09 -7.35 2.55
CA ILE A 493 -6.06 -7.08 1.48
C ILE A 493 -6.87 -8.33 1.11
N GLU A 494 -7.08 -9.26 2.07
CA GLU A 494 -7.82 -10.52 1.83
C GLU A 494 -9.20 -10.27 1.21
N TYR A 495 -9.88 -9.19 1.60
CA TYR A 495 -11.19 -8.81 1.04
C TYR A 495 -11.16 -8.50 -0.46
N LEU A 496 -9.96 -8.33 -1.07
CA LEU A 496 -9.78 -8.14 -2.51
C LEU A 496 -9.37 -9.41 -3.25
N TYR A 497 -9.05 -10.52 -2.57
CA TYR A 497 -8.49 -11.71 -3.22
C TYR A 497 -9.37 -12.26 -4.35
N ASP A 498 -10.68 -12.20 -4.20
CA ASP A 498 -11.60 -12.63 -5.26
C ASP A 498 -11.53 -11.77 -6.52
N TYR A 499 -11.13 -10.51 -6.40
CA TYR A 499 -11.00 -9.57 -7.52
C TYR A 499 -9.62 -9.59 -8.17
N ILE A 500 -8.56 -9.86 -7.39
CA ILE A 500 -7.17 -9.80 -7.86
C ILE A 500 -6.59 -11.16 -8.26
N ASN A 501 -7.27 -12.25 -7.95
CA ASN A 501 -6.86 -13.61 -8.35
C ASN A 501 -7.23 -13.88 -9.83
N VAL A 502 -6.51 -13.25 -10.75
CA VAL A 502 -6.82 -13.27 -12.19
C VAL A 502 -6.07 -14.34 -12.98
N ASN A 503 -5.04 -14.97 -12.39
CA ASN A 503 -4.23 -16.03 -13.00
C ASN A 503 -3.37 -16.75 -11.97
N ASP A 504 -2.60 -17.77 -12.42
CA ASP A 504 -1.76 -18.60 -11.57
C ASP A 504 -0.65 -17.81 -10.84
N ILE A 505 -0.15 -16.71 -11.41
CA ILE A 505 0.90 -15.87 -10.79
C ILE A 505 0.33 -15.18 -9.55
N THR A 506 -0.81 -14.53 -9.70
CA THR A 506 -1.47 -13.86 -8.57
C THR A 506 -2.03 -14.86 -7.57
N ASN A 507 -2.56 -16.00 -8.03
CA ASN A 507 -3.01 -17.07 -7.15
C ASN A 507 -1.87 -17.62 -6.28
N SER A 508 -0.72 -17.91 -6.88
CA SER A 508 0.45 -18.40 -6.13
C SER A 508 0.95 -17.38 -5.11
N ALA A 509 0.95 -16.09 -5.46
CA ALA A 509 1.35 -15.04 -4.53
C ALA A 509 0.35 -14.88 -3.36
N ILE A 510 -0.94 -15.01 -3.61
CA ILE A 510 -1.99 -15.02 -2.58
C ILE A 510 -1.82 -16.22 -1.64
N GLU A 511 -1.61 -17.42 -2.19
CA GLU A 511 -1.41 -18.63 -1.38
C GLU A 511 -0.11 -18.54 -0.56
N ASN A 512 0.96 -17.93 -1.08
CA ASN A 512 2.17 -17.68 -0.30
C ASN A 512 1.89 -16.76 0.89
N VAL A 513 1.11 -15.69 0.71
CA VAL A 513 0.72 -14.81 1.84
C VAL A 513 -0.13 -15.57 2.85
N LYS A 514 -1.14 -16.35 2.41
CA LYS A 514 -1.99 -17.13 3.32
C LYS A 514 -1.22 -18.15 4.15
N ASN A 515 -0.13 -18.70 3.61
CA ASN A 515 0.71 -19.69 4.27
C ASN A 515 1.93 -19.07 4.97
N SER A 516 1.96 -17.74 5.11
CA SER A 516 3.07 -17.04 5.76
C SER A 516 3.09 -17.25 7.27
N ASP A 517 4.27 -16.99 7.81
CA ASP A 517 4.50 -16.75 9.24
C ASP A 517 5.18 -15.38 9.45
N VAL A 518 5.51 -15.08 10.71
CA VAL A 518 6.12 -13.79 11.08
C VAL A 518 7.44 -13.51 10.36
N SER A 519 8.17 -14.57 9.95
CA SER A 519 9.52 -14.45 9.36
C SER A 519 9.49 -14.09 7.87
N ASN A 520 8.40 -14.42 7.15
CA ASN A 520 8.33 -14.29 5.69
C ASN A 520 7.13 -13.49 5.17
N ILE A 521 6.24 -13.03 6.05
CA ILE A 521 5.03 -12.28 5.64
C ILE A 521 5.38 -10.99 4.87
N GLU A 522 6.42 -10.27 5.26
CA GLU A 522 6.84 -9.04 4.58
C GLU A 522 7.28 -9.33 3.13
N GLU A 523 8.10 -10.36 2.91
CA GLU A 523 8.58 -10.77 1.60
C GLU A 523 7.41 -11.26 0.71
N ASN A 524 6.51 -12.06 1.27
CA ASN A 524 5.35 -12.57 0.54
C ASN A 524 4.35 -11.46 0.19
N VAL A 525 4.15 -10.47 1.07
CA VAL A 525 3.37 -9.27 0.76
C VAL A 525 4.03 -8.47 -0.38
N GLN A 526 5.35 -8.30 -0.37
CA GLN A 526 6.05 -7.62 -1.46
C GLN A 526 5.93 -8.40 -2.79
N THR A 527 5.98 -9.72 -2.74
CA THR A 527 5.76 -10.60 -3.89
C THR A 527 4.34 -10.44 -4.44
N LEU A 528 3.32 -10.38 -3.56
CA LEU A 528 1.93 -10.13 -3.96
C LEU A 528 1.76 -8.74 -4.59
N LYS A 529 2.36 -7.68 -4.03
CA LYS A 529 2.36 -6.34 -4.62
C LYS A 529 2.91 -6.36 -6.06
N ASN A 530 4.03 -7.04 -6.26
CA ASN A 530 4.67 -7.20 -7.57
C ASN A 530 3.78 -7.98 -8.55
N ALA A 531 3.13 -9.05 -8.09
CA ALA A 531 2.20 -9.85 -8.90
C ALA A 531 0.98 -9.01 -9.33
N ILE A 532 0.33 -8.30 -8.39
CA ILE A 532 -0.81 -7.42 -8.68
C ILE A 532 -0.42 -6.39 -9.75
N SER A 533 0.72 -5.73 -9.57
CA SER A 533 1.21 -4.71 -10.50
C SER A 533 1.56 -5.31 -11.87
N SER A 534 2.30 -6.44 -11.92
CA SER A 534 2.74 -7.02 -13.19
C SER A 534 1.61 -7.65 -13.99
N GLU A 535 0.59 -8.19 -13.31
CA GLU A 535 -0.56 -8.86 -13.94
C GLU A 535 -1.75 -7.92 -14.17
N VAL A 536 -1.66 -6.65 -13.73
CA VAL A 536 -2.78 -5.68 -13.78
C VAL A 536 -4.04 -6.29 -13.16
N SER A 537 -3.88 -6.88 -11.99
CA SER A 537 -4.96 -7.64 -11.35
C SER A 537 -6.14 -6.75 -10.96
N CYS A 538 -5.87 -5.49 -10.67
CA CYS A 538 -6.85 -4.41 -10.54
C CYS A 538 -6.27 -3.14 -11.17
N ILE A 539 -7.10 -2.12 -11.39
CA ILE A 539 -6.65 -0.84 -11.94
C ILE A 539 -7.03 0.26 -10.97
N GLY A 540 -6.03 0.83 -10.30
CA GLY A 540 -6.21 1.98 -9.43
C GLY A 540 -6.53 3.23 -10.26
N ILE A 541 -7.47 4.03 -9.81
CA ILE A 541 -7.85 5.28 -10.44
C ILE A 541 -7.30 6.44 -9.65
N MET A 542 -7.69 6.55 -8.39
CA MET A 542 -7.27 7.66 -7.54
C MET A 542 -7.24 7.26 -6.07
N ALA A 543 -6.43 7.97 -5.31
CA ALA A 543 -6.44 8.02 -3.86
C ALA A 543 -6.78 9.44 -3.42
N LYS A 544 -7.59 9.61 -2.39
CA LYS A 544 -7.73 10.90 -1.71
C LYS A 544 -6.41 11.28 -1.06
N THR A 545 -6.16 12.57 -0.95
CA THR A 545 -4.99 13.10 -0.26
C THR A 545 -5.38 14.07 0.83
N THR A 546 -4.62 14.04 1.90
CA THR A 546 -4.68 15.02 2.98
C THR A 546 -3.38 15.83 2.97
N ASN A 547 -3.49 17.12 3.28
CA ASN A 547 -2.35 18.02 3.36
C ASN A 547 -2.00 18.29 4.82
N VAL A 548 -0.72 18.20 5.13
CA VAL A 548 -0.12 18.76 6.36
C VAL A 548 0.34 20.17 6.04
N VAL A 549 -0.28 21.13 6.67
CA VAL A 549 0.06 22.55 6.53
C VAL A 549 0.75 23.00 7.81
N TYR A 550 1.96 23.55 7.70
CA TYR A 550 2.75 23.93 8.87
C TYR A 550 3.57 25.20 8.62
N GLN A 551 3.86 25.89 9.72
CA GLN A 551 4.60 27.16 9.71
C GLN A 551 6.01 26.97 9.14
N LYS A 552 6.54 28.02 8.51
CA LYS A 552 7.85 28.01 7.85
C LYS A 552 8.99 27.62 8.79
N TYR A 553 8.88 28.05 10.05
CA TYR A 553 9.86 27.81 11.10
C TYR A 553 9.79 26.41 11.70
N ILE A 554 8.83 25.58 11.27
CA ILE A 554 8.73 24.16 11.70
C ILE A 554 9.40 23.27 10.65
N LYS A 555 10.17 22.29 11.10
CA LYS A 555 10.85 21.26 10.31
C LYS A 555 10.44 19.85 10.72
N GLY A 556 10.86 18.84 9.96
CA GLY A 556 10.78 17.43 10.32
C GLY A 556 9.64 16.64 9.66
N PHE A 557 8.86 17.24 8.74
CA PHE A 557 7.76 16.56 8.02
C PHE A 557 8.18 16.00 6.66
N ASP A 558 9.40 15.47 6.51
CA ASP A 558 9.91 15.07 5.19
C ASP A 558 9.37 13.71 4.71
N ASN A 559 9.06 12.79 5.61
CA ASN A 559 8.64 11.42 5.33
C ASN A 559 7.25 11.09 5.90
N ILE A 560 6.25 11.91 5.60
CA ILE A 560 4.89 11.70 6.10
C ILE A 560 4.10 10.71 5.25
N SER A 561 3.17 9.99 5.88
CA SER A 561 2.18 9.13 5.24
C SER A 561 0.92 8.99 6.07
N TYR A 562 -0.07 8.24 5.58
CA TYR A 562 -1.29 7.97 6.32
C TYR A 562 -1.00 7.33 7.67
N MET A 563 -1.51 7.91 8.76
CA MET A 563 -1.27 7.50 10.15
C MET A 563 0.21 7.44 10.57
N LYS A 564 1.10 8.15 9.84
CA LYS A 564 2.54 8.18 10.03
C LYS A 564 3.11 9.61 9.82
N VAL A 565 2.34 10.63 10.23
CA VAL A 565 2.77 12.04 10.16
C VAL A 565 3.84 12.33 11.21
N PHE A 566 3.75 11.66 12.38
CA PHE A 566 4.65 11.84 13.52
C PHE A 566 5.58 10.65 13.77
N ASP A 567 5.81 9.78 12.76
CA ASP A 567 6.73 8.63 12.93
C ASP A 567 8.10 9.09 13.43
N ASN A 568 8.65 10.16 12.85
CA ASN A 568 9.93 10.76 13.23
C ASN A 568 9.74 12.01 14.09
N ILE A 569 8.97 11.92 15.16
CA ILE A 569 8.64 13.05 16.03
C ILE A 569 9.88 13.71 16.66
N GLU A 570 10.98 12.99 16.81
CA GLU A 570 12.25 13.51 17.30
C GLU A 570 12.91 14.54 16.34
N ASN A 571 12.54 14.50 15.06
CA ASN A 571 13.04 15.44 14.05
C ASN A 571 12.10 16.63 13.84
N ILE A 572 10.90 16.61 14.46
CA ILE A 572 9.94 17.71 14.36
C ILE A 572 10.29 18.76 15.41
N GLY A 573 10.38 20.02 14.98
CA GLY A 573 10.64 21.11 15.90
C GLY A 573 10.67 22.47 15.24
N ARG A 574 10.76 23.51 16.07
CA ARG A 574 10.97 24.90 15.67
C ARG A 574 12.45 25.17 15.50
N ILE A 575 12.82 25.82 14.40
CA ILE A 575 14.18 26.30 14.17
C ILE A 575 14.47 27.44 15.15
N LYS A 576 15.64 27.41 15.80
CA LYS A 576 16.14 28.56 16.58
C LYS A 576 16.35 29.75 15.66
N GLU A 577 15.89 30.92 16.08
CA GLU A 577 16.12 32.18 15.37
C GLU A 577 17.57 32.65 15.53
#